data_fec980f9ff4fff4a53ced600641fd912
#
_entry.id   fec980f9ff4fff4a53ced600641fd912
#
_cell.length_a   1.000
_cell.length_b   1.000
_cell.length_c   1.000
_cell.angle_alpha   90.00
_cell.angle_beta   90.00
_cell.angle_gamma   90.00
#
_symmetry.space_group_name_H-M   'P 1'
#
loop_
_entity.id
_entity.type
_entity.pdbx_description
1 polymer ?
#
loop_
_entity_poly.entity_id
_entity_poly.type
_entity_poly.pdbx_seq_one_letter_code
_entity_poly.pdbx_strand_id
1 'polypeptide(L)'
;EGAKELMAGLIFCNRVLGFVNAPALMQRVIQNLQFVNIDIEKYCKRRDHLYAALKEIGYSVVHPKGAFYLFPKSPEADDVAFVRRAQQERILLVPGSGFGGPGHFRISICCSEEDIERSRPGFEKLADHYGLRK
;
A
#
# COMPACT_ATOMS: atom_id res chain seq x y z
N GLU A 1 27.97 26.91 -10.62
CA GLU A 1 26.89 27.92 -10.80
C GLU A 1 25.53 27.25 -10.59
N GLY A 2 25.14 26.22 -11.34
CA GLY A 2 23.83 25.57 -11.28
C GLY A 2 23.43 24.97 -9.92
N ALA A 3 24.35 24.53 -9.07
CA ALA A 3 24.04 24.01 -7.75
C ALA A 3 23.52 25.09 -6.78
N LYS A 4 24.04 26.31 -6.87
CA LYS A 4 23.58 27.44 -6.05
C LYS A 4 22.19 27.91 -6.48
N GLU A 5 21.95 27.98 -7.77
CA GLU A 5 20.63 28.32 -8.34
C GLU A 5 19.57 27.27 -7.99
N LEU A 6 19.92 25.97 -8.08
CA LEU A 6 19.04 24.89 -7.66
C LEU A 6 18.70 24.99 -6.16
N MET A 7 19.69 25.21 -5.30
CA MET A 7 19.46 25.38 -3.86
C MET A 7 18.57 26.60 -3.56
N ALA A 8 18.82 27.73 -4.22
CA ALA A 8 17.98 28.92 -4.07
C ALA A 8 16.52 28.65 -4.52
N GLY A 9 16.33 27.92 -5.61
CA GLY A 9 15.02 27.51 -6.10
C GLY A 9 14.31 26.58 -5.10
N LEU A 10 14.98 25.60 -4.53
CA LEU A 10 14.43 24.70 -3.52
C LEU A 10 14.01 25.45 -2.24
N ILE A 11 14.84 26.37 -1.76
CA ILE A 11 14.53 27.22 -0.60
C ILE A 11 13.31 28.10 -0.89
N PHE A 12 13.25 28.69 -2.08
CA PHE A 12 12.10 29.49 -2.51
C PHE A 12 10.82 28.67 -2.57
N CYS A 13 10.85 27.48 -3.19
CA CYS A 13 9.70 26.58 -3.26
C CYS A 13 9.22 26.17 -1.87
N ASN A 14 10.11 25.81 -0.95
CA ASN A 14 9.73 25.48 0.43
C ASN A 14 9.00 26.65 1.12
N ARG A 15 9.48 27.88 0.95
CA ARG A 15 8.83 29.07 1.52
C ARG A 15 7.46 29.34 0.94
N VAL A 16 7.33 29.28 -0.39
CA VAL A 16 6.07 29.55 -1.09
C VAL A 16 5.01 28.50 -0.75
N LEU A 17 5.43 27.24 -0.62
CA LEU A 17 4.55 26.11 -0.26
C LEU A 17 4.26 26.01 1.25
N GLY A 18 4.86 26.84 2.08
CA GLY A 18 4.63 26.88 3.53
C GLY A 18 5.38 25.84 4.35
N PHE A 19 6.30 25.06 3.73
CA PHE A 19 7.13 24.05 4.41
C PHE A 19 8.39 24.63 5.05
N VAL A 20 8.27 25.80 5.69
CA VAL A 20 9.44 26.54 6.22
C VAL A 20 9.98 25.90 7.48
N ASN A 21 9.12 25.51 8.40
CA ASN A 21 9.48 24.91 9.69
C ASN A 21 8.53 23.77 10.04
N ALA A 22 9.05 22.74 10.72
CA ALA A 22 8.20 21.73 11.33
C ALA A 22 7.34 22.36 12.46
N PRO A 23 6.06 21.95 12.63
CA PRO A 23 5.20 22.47 13.68
C PRO A 23 5.84 22.31 15.07
N ALA A 24 5.88 23.36 15.86
CA ALA A 24 6.56 23.38 17.17
C ALA A 24 6.00 22.31 18.14
N LEU A 25 4.70 22.02 18.08
CA LEU A 25 4.07 20.95 18.84
C LEU A 25 4.70 19.59 18.53
N MET A 26 4.85 19.27 17.23
CA MET A 26 5.42 18.00 16.78
C MET A 26 6.91 17.89 17.13
N GLN A 27 7.66 18.99 17.07
CA GLN A 27 9.06 19.00 17.52
C GLN A 27 9.18 18.62 18.99
N ARG A 28 8.29 19.15 19.86
CA ARG A 28 8.27 18.80 21.31
C ARG A 28 7.88 17.34 21.53
N VAL A 29 6.92 16.81 20.77
CA VAL A 29 6.51 15.41 20.85
C VAL A 29 7.68 14.50 20.48
N ILE A 30 8.33 14.76 19.33
CA ILE A 30 9.45 13.94 18.82
C ILE A 30 10.65 13.98 19.76
N GLN A 31 10.90 15.09 20.46
CA GLN A 31 12.00 15.21 21.40
C GLN A 31 12.07 14.05 22.39
N ASN A 32 10.91 13.55 22.85
CA ASN A 32 10.79 12.47 23.82
C ASN A 32 10.59 11.08 23.15
N LEU A 33 10.46 11.02 21.81
CA LEU A 33 10.14 9.80 21.07
C LEU A 33 11.25 9.36 20.12
N GLN A 34 12.47 9.91 20.25
CA GLN A 34 13.58 9.62 19.31
C GLN A 34 14.01 8.14 19.28
N PHE A 35 13.69 7.38 20.32
CA PHE A 35 14.02 5.95 20.44
C PHE A 35 12.84 5.03 20.14
N VAL A 36 11.69 5.59 19.79
CA VAL A 36 10.50 4.79 19.44
C VAL A 36 10.60 4.36 17.98
N ASN A 37 10.64 3.06 17.76
CA ASN A 37 10.66 2.46 16.44
C ASN A 37 9.33 1.77 16.14
N ILE A 38 8.99 1.69 14.86
CA ILE A 38 7.88 0.88 14.37
C ILE A 38 8.28 -0.60 14.48
N ASP A 39 7.36 -1.44 14.93
CA ASP A 39 7.53 -2.90 14.93
C ASP A 39 7.50 -3.44 13.51
N ILE A 40 8.67 -3.45 12.86
CA ILE A 40 8.85 -3.91 11.48
C ILE A 40 8.52 -5.41 11.37
N GLU A 41 8.81 -6.21 12.39
CA GLU A 41 8.57 -7.66 12.38
C GLU A 41 7.07 -7.95 12.25
N LYS A 42 6.23 -7.20 12.93
CA LYS A 42 4.77 -7.29 12.82
C LYS A 42 4.28 -7.01 11.38
N TYR A 43 4.85 -6.02 10.70
CA TYR A 43 4.52 -5.75 9.31
C TYR A 43 5.03 -6.86 8.37
N CYS A 44 6.21 -7.41 8.64
CA CYS A 44 6.71 -8.56 7.87
C CYS A 44 5.78 -9.78 7.98
N LYS A 45 5.32 -10.13 9.19
CA LYS A 45 4.37 -11.23 9.40
C LYS A 45 3.07 -11.02 8.63
N ARG A 46 2.47 -9.83 8.69
CA ARG A 46 1.26 -9.48 7.95
C ARG A 46 1.45 -9.58 6.44
N ARG A 47 2.58 -9.06 5.95
CA ARG A 47 2.95 -9.15 4.53
C ARG A 47 3.01 -10.61 4.08
N ASP A 48 3.77 -11.42 4.80
CA ASP A 48 4.03 -12.80 4.43
C ASP A 48 2.75 -13.64 4.51
N HIS A 49 1.92 -13.39 5.51
CA HIS A 49 0.62 -14.03 5.66
C HIS A 49 -0.33 -13.70 4.49
N LEU A 50 -0.54 -12.42 4.19
CA LEU A 50 -1.38 -12.00 3.08
C LEU A 50 -0.83 -12.46 1.72
N TYR A 51 0.49 -12.41 1.54
CA TYR A 51 1.15 -12.91 0.34
C TYR A 51 0.87 -14.42 0.15
N ALA A 52 1.07 -15.22 1.19
CA ALA A 52 0.83 -16.67 1.13
C ALA A 52 -0.64 -16.97 0.81
N ALA A 53 -1.58 -16.33 1.49
CA ALA A 53 -3.01 -16.49 1.25
C ALA A 53 -3.39 -16.17 -0.21
N LEU A 54 -2.92 -15.07 -0.77
CA LEU A 54 -3.21 -14.70 -2.16
C LEU A 54 -2.60 -15.70 -3.15
N LYS A 55 -1.39 -16.21 -2.88
CA LYS A 55 -0.76 -17.23 -3.73
C LYS A 55 -1.53 -18.55 -3.71
N GLU A 56 -1.98 -19.01 -2.54
CA GLU A 56 -2.81 -20.21 -2.40
C GLU A 56 -4.13 -20.10 -3.15
N ILE A 57 -4.76 -18.93 -3.12
CA ILE A 57 -6.02 -18.66 -3.83
C ILE A 57 -5.80 -18.62 -5.35
N GLY A 58 -4.58 -18.36 -5.83
CA GLY A 58 -4.26 -18.36 -7.27
C GLY A 58 -3.92 -16.98 -7.85
N TYR A 59 -3.83 -15.93 -7.02
CA TYR A 59 -3.44 -14.61 -7.50
C TYR A 59 -1.96 -14.56 -7.91
N SER A 60 -1.68 -13.84 -9.01
CA SER A 60 -0.31 -13.54 -9.42
C SER A 60 0.20 -12.32 -8.64
N VAL A 61 1.12 -12.54 -7.72
CA VAL A 61 1.70 -11.51 -6.87
C VAL A 61 3.19 -11.73 -6.68
N VAL A 62 3.97 -10.65 -6.70
CA VAL A 62 5.40 -10.66 -6.39
C VAL A 62 5.58 -10.37 -4.91
N HIS A 63 6.48 -11.13 -4.25
CA HIS A 63 6.79 -10.88 -2.83
C HIS A 63 7.51 -9.54 -2.69
N PRO A 64 6.94 -8.55 -1.98
CA PRO A 64 7.55 -7.23 -1.84
C PRO A 64 8.74 -7.27 -0.88
N LYS A 65 9.85 -6.66 -1.29
CA LYS A 65 11.08 -6.56 -0.47
C LYS A 65 11.07 -5.35 0.47
N GLY A 66 10.06 -4.50 0.37
CA GLY A 66 9.93 -3.28 1.18
C GLY A 66 8.55 -2.66 1.05
N ALA A 67 8.34 -1.52 1.69
CA ALA A 67 7.08 -0.83 1.81
C ALA A 67 5.99 -1.67 2.52
N PHE A 68 4.78 -1.13 2.61
CA PHE A 68 3.64 -1.76 3.27
C PHE A 68 2.48 -2.01 2.29
N TYR A 69 2.83 -2.34 1.04
CA TYR A 69 1.87 -2.66 -0.01
C TYR A 69 2.22 -3.96 -0.73
N LEU A 70 1.19 -4.73 -1.09
CA LEU A 70 1.26 -5.73 -2.13
C LEU A 70 0.64 -5.15 -3.41
N PHE A 71 1.13 -5.61 -4.57
CA PHE A 71 0.69 -5.13 -5.87
C PHE A 71 0.40 -6.32 -6.81
N PRO A 72 -0.67 -7.10 -6.55
CA PRO A 72 -1.03 -8.24 -7.36
C PRO A 72 -1.55 -7.83 -8.73
N LYS A 73 -1.39 -8.73 -9.70
CA LYS A 73 -2.04 -8.60 -11.00
C LYS A 73 -3.55 -8.77 -10.84
N SER A 74 -4.33 -7.90 -11.46
CA SER A 74 -5.77 -8.04 -11.54
C SER A 74 -6.14 -9.24 -12.44
N PRO A 75 -7.11 -10.07 -12.06
CA PRO A 75 -7.64 -11.11 -12.93
C PRO A 75 -8.31 -10.57 -14.20
N GLU A 76 -8.78 -9.36 -14.13
CA GLU A 76 -9.44 -8.61 -15.19
C GLU A 76 -8.53 -7.48 -15.67
N ALA A 77 -8.55 -7.19 -17.00
CA ALA A 77 -7.73 -6.14 -17.58
C ALA A 77 -8.11 -4.73 -17.09
N ASP A 78 -9.41 -4.52 -16.82
CA ASP A 78 -9.92 -3.30 -16.18
C ASP A 78 -9.78 -3.42 -14.65
N ASP A 79 -8.69 -2.88 -14.12
CA ASP A 79 -8.39 -2.90 -12.69
C ASP A 79 -9.39 -2.06 -11.87
N VAL A 80 -10.05 -1.07 -12.48
CA VAL A 80 -11.11 -0.28 -11.82
C VAL A 80 -12.37 -1.12 -11.66
N ALA A 81 -12.76 -1.87 -12.70
CA ALA A 81 -13.91 -2.78 -12.62
C ALA A 81 -13.67 -3.88 -11.57
N PHE A 82 -12.47 -4.47 -11.55
CA PHE A 82 -12.08 -5.43 -10.51
C PHE A 82 -12.21 -4.87 -9.09
N VAL A 83 -11.68 -3.68 -8.85
CA VAL A 83 -11.76 -3.02 -7.53
C VAL A 83 -13.21 -2.76 -7.11
N ARG A 84 -14.07 -2.30 -8.04
CA ARG A 84 -15.51 -2.13 -7.77
C ARG A 84 -16.18 -3.46 -7.41
N ARG A 85 -15.81 -4.55 -8.07
CA ARG A 85 -16.31 -5.89 -7.73
C ARG A 85 -15.83 -6.32 -6.34
N ALA A 86 -14.57 -6.07 -5.99
CA ALA A 86 -14.02 -6.37 -4.66
C ALA A 86 -14.77 -5.65 -3.53
N GLN A 87 -15.25 -4.43 -3.76
CA GLN A 87 -16.07 -3.70 -2.80
C GLN A 87 -17.39 -4.41 -2.47
N GLN A 88 -17.96 -5.15 -3.40
CA GLN A 88 -19.19 -5.95 -3.15
C GLN A 88 -18.91 -7.08 -2.16
N GLU A 89 -17.68 -7.59 -2.14
CA GLU A 89 -17.21 -8.57 -1.14
C GLU A 89 -16.58 -7.90 0.11
N ARG A 90 -16.82 -6.60 0.31
CA ARG A 90 -16.32 -5.80 1.44
C ARG A 90 -14.79 -5.68 1.51
N ILE A 91 -14.11 -5.83 0.37
CA ILE A 91 -12.67 -5.65 0.26
C ILE A 91 -12.39 -4.30 -0.39
N LEU A 92 -11.66 -3.44 0.33
CA LEU A 92 -11.26 -2.12 -0.17
C LEU A 92 -9.85 -2.21 -0.77
N LEU A 93 -9.77 -2.06 -2.07
CA LEU A 93 -8.53 -2.07 -2.85
C LEU A 93 -8.36 -0.74 -3.58
N VAL A 94 -7.19 -0.53 -4.14
CA VAL A 94 -6.92 0.65 -4.98
C VAL A 94 -6.48 0.17 -6.36
N PRO A 95 -7.07 0.72 -7.46
CA PRO A 95 -6.66 0.37 -8.82
C PRO A 95 -5.20 0.72 -9.07
N GLY A 96 -4.49 -0.18 -9.76
CA GLY A 96 -3.07 0.01 -10.09
C GLY A 96 -2.84 1.10 -11.13
N SER A 97 -3.82 1.36 -11.99
CA SER A 97 -3.79 2.46 -12.97
C SER A 97 -3.49 3.81 -12.34
N GLY A 98 -3.97 4.08 -11.12
CA GLY A 98 -3.65 5.29 -10.34
C GLY A 98 -2.18 5.38 -9.89
N PHE A 99 -1.39 4.31 -10.04
CA PHE A 99 0.03 4.21 -9.63
C PHE A 99 0.95 3.79 -10.79
N GLY A 100 0.52 4.02 -12.03
CA GLY A 100 1.30 3.68 -13.22
C GLY A 100 1.39 2.19 -13.53
N GLY A 101 0.57 1.34 -12.88
CA GLY A 101 0.51 -0.10 -13.07
C GLY A 101 -0.88 -0.61 -13.49
N PRO A 102 -1.38 -0.25 -14.68
CA PRO A 102 -2.68 -0.73 -15.12
C PRO A 102 -2.72 -2.26 -15.15
N GLY A 103 -3.90 -2.85 -14.92
CA GLY A 103 -4.08 -4.29 -14.82
C GLY A 103 -3.55 -4.90 -13.51
N HIS A 104 -3.33 -4.07 -12.48
CA HIS A 104 -2.95 -4.49 -11.13
C HIS A 104 -3.85 -3.82 -10.10
N PHE A 105 -3.76 -4.25 -8.85
CA PHE A 105 -4.40 -3.58 -7.73
C PHE A 105 -3.47 -3.51 -6.53
N ARG A 106 -3.66 -2.51 -5.68
CA ARG A 106 -2.84 -2.29 -4.50
C ARG A 106 -3.60 -2.69 -3.24
N ILE A 107 -2.92 -3.43 -2.37
CA ILE A 107 -3.40 -3.79 -1.04
C ILE A 107 -2.44 -3.23 0.01
N SER A 108 -2.96 -2.58 1.05
CA SER A 108 -2.19 -2.16 2.22
C SER A 108 -2.15 -3.28 3.26
N ILE A 109 -0.98 -3.50 3.89
CA ILE A 109 -0.81 -4.41 5.04
C ILE A 109 -0.92 -3.66 6.38
N CYS A 110 -1.38 -2.41 6.38
CA CYS A 110 -1.55 -1.60 7.60
C CYS A 110 -2.83 -1.94 8.40
N CYS A 111 -3.52 -3.02 8.04
CA CYS A 111 -4.68 -3.57 8.76
C CYS A 111 -4.25 -4.56 9.85
N SER A 112 -5.20 -5.03 10.67
CA SER A 112 -4.94 -6.08 11.66
C SER A 112 -4.76 -7.46 11.02
N GLU A 113 -4.17 -8.41 11.75
CA GLU A 113 -4.10 -9.82 11.29
C GLU A 113 -5.50 -10.41 11.14
N GLU A 114 -6.43 -10.03 12.04
CA GLU A 114 -7.84 -10.43 11.97
C GLU A 114 -8.52 -9.92 10.70
N ASP A 115 -8.23 -8.70 10.25
CA ASP A 115 -8.79 -8.16 9.00
C ASP A 115 -8.24 -8.90 7.79
N ILE A 116 -6.98 -9.32 7.81
CA ILE A 116 -6.38 -10.16 6.76
C ILE A 116 -7.14 -11.50 6.68
N GLU A 117 -7.34 -12.19 7.81
CA GLU A 117 -8.10 -13.43 7.85
C GLU A 117 -9.55 -13.25 7.38
N ARG A 118 -10.23 -12.22 7.84
CA ARG A 118 -11.62 -11.92 7.43
C ARG A 118 -11.73 -11.60 5.93
N SER A 119 -10.66 -11.09 5.30
CA SER A 119 -10.68 -10.78 3.88
C SER A 119 -10.56 -12.02 2.99
N ARG A 120 -10.00 -13.11 3.50
CA ARG A 120 -9.73 -14.34 2.75
C ARG A 120 -10.95 -14.89 2.00
N PRO A 121 -12.11 -15.09 2.64
CA PRO A 121 -13.31 -15.60 1.94
C PRO A 121 -13.75 -14.69 0.78
N GLY A 122 -13.59 -13.39 0.89
CA GLY A 122 -13.90 -12.45 -0.17
C GLY A 122 -12.95 -12.58 -1.36
N PHE A 123 -11.64 -12.73 -1.11
CA PHE A 123 -10.67 -13.01 -2.18
C PHE A 123 -10.91 -14.36 -2.84
N GLU A 124 -11.35 -15.38 -2.10
CA GLU A 124 -11.72 -16.69 -2.64
C GLU A 124 -12.91 -16.59 -3.58
N LYS A 125 -13.98 -15.89 -3.19
CA LYS A 125 -15.16 -15.65 -4.05
C LYS A 125 -14.79 -14.88 -5.33
N LEU A 126 -13.93 -13.88 -5.22
CA LEU A 126 -13.43 -13.15 -6.38
C LEU A 126 -12.63 -14.07 -7.30
N ALA A 127 -11.77 -14.92 -6.74
CA ALA A 127 -10.99 -15.88 -7.50
C ALA A 127 -11.87 -16.91 -8.22
N ASP A 128 -12.91 -17.40 -7.58
CA ASP A 128 -13.90 -18.32 -8.17
C ASP A 128 -14.65 -17.63 -9.32
N HIS A 129 -15.06 -16.37 -9.13
CA HIS A 129 -15.74 -15.58 -10.17
C HIS A 129 -14.88 -15.39 -11.43
N TYR A 130 -13.58 -15.20 -11.27
CA TYR A 130 -12.63 -15.00 -12.39
C TYR A 130 -11.93 -16.29 -12.84
N GLY A 131 -12.27 -17.44 -12.26
CA GLY A 131 -11.71 -18.74 -12.64
C GLY A 131 -10.22 -18.89 -12.31
N LEU A 132 -9.72 -18.24 -11.26
CA LEU A 132 -8.34 -18.40 -10.79
C LEU A 132 -8.11 -19.71 -10.05
N ARG A 133 -9.14 -20.25 -9.42
CA ARG A 133 -9.11 -21.56 -8.74
C ARG A 133 -9.47 -22.65 -9.75
N LYS A 134 -8.59 -23.62 -9.90
CA LYS A 134 -8.85 -24.85 -10.69
C LYS A 134 -9.47 -25.93 -9.83
#